data_9536581af47854c5dc5eb06a15691b50
#
_entry.id   9536581af47854c5dc5eb06a15691b50
#
_cell.length_a   1.000
_cell.length_b   1.000
_cell.length_c   1.000
_cell.angle_alpha   90.00
_cell.angle_beta   90.00
_cell.angle_gamma   90.00
#
_symmetry.space_group_name_H-M   'P 1'
#
loop_
_entity.id
_entity.type
_entity.pdbx_description
1 polymer ?
#
loop_
_entity_poly.entity_id
_entity_poly.type
_entity_poly.pdbx_seq_one_letter_code
_entity_poly.pdbx_strand_id
1 'polypeptide(L)'
;MEVETAVCAKLFRGETEQVRKVIEIKKEWTKLEKNLGGIKDMKKLPDAIFIVDPKKERICVQEAHTLGIPLIGICDTNCDPEELDYVIPGNDDAIRAVKLIVSKMADAVIEA
;
A
#
# COMPACT_ATOMS: atom_id res chain seq x y z
N MET A 1 -21.23 -20.64 13.08
CA MET A 1 -22.62 -20.80 13.57
C MET A 1 -22.78 -20.58 15.07
N GLU A 2 -21.95 -21.15 15.91
CA GLU A 2 -22.03 -20.93 17.38
C GLU A 2 -21.75 -19.47 17.80
N VAL A 3 -20.88 -18.76 17.10
CA VAL A 3 -20.54 -17.37 17.41
C VAL A 3 -21.68 -16.41 17.06
N GLU A 4 -22.40 -16.65 15.97
CA GLU A 4 -23.57 -15.82 15.59
C GLU A 4 -24.74 -15.99 16.55
N THR A 5 -24.97 -17.21 17.02
CA THR A 5 -26.04 -17.52 17.98
C THR A 5 -25.73 -16.90 19.35
N ALA A 6 -24.46 -16.93 19.79
CA ALA A 6 -24.03 -16.30 21.04
C ALA A 6 -24.10 -14.76 20.98
N VAL A 7 -23.82 -14.16 19.83
CA VAL A 7 -23.95 -12.71 19.61
C VAL A 7 -25.40 -12.28 19.62
N CYS A 8 -26.30 -13.03 18.96
CA CYS A 8 -27.74 -12.77 19.02
C CYS A 8 -28.31 -12.89 20.43
N ALA A 9 -27.90 -13.91 21.19
CA ALA A 9 -28.39 -14.10 22.58
C ALA A 9 -27.91 -12.98 23.53
N LYS A 10 -26.73 -12.40 23.31
CA LYS A 10 -26.21 -11.27 24.07
C LYS A 10 -26.86 -9.93 23.68
N LEU A 11 -27.23 -9.75 22.43
CA LEU A 11 -28.02 -8.59 21.97
C LEU A 11 -29.36 -8.46 22.70
N PHE A 12 -29.99 -9.57 23.05
CA PHE A 12 -31.26 -9.59 23.77
C PHE A 12 -31.14 -9.26 25.26
N ARG A 13 -29.94 -9.28 25.85
CA ARG A 13 -29.71 -9.09 27.30
C ARG A 13 -29.15 -7.71 27.70
N GLY A 14 -29.23 -6.70 26.84
CA GLY A 14 -28.76 -5.34 27.17
C GLY A 14 -27.24 -5.10 27.08
N GLU A 15 -26.45 -6.06 26.63
CA GLU A 15 -24.99 -5.90 26.38
C GLU A 15 -24.69 -5.35 24.98
N THR A 16 -25.61 -4.58 24.41
CA THR A 16 -25.55 -4.10 23.01
C THR A 16 -24.38 -3.17 22.72
N GLU A 17 -23.99 -2.35 23.69
CA GLU A 17 -22.91 -1.36 23.54
C GLU A 17 -21.53 -2.03 23.42
N GLN A 18 -21.24 -3.01 24.25
CA GLN A 18 -19.95 -3.73 24.22
C GLN A 18 -19.82 -4.57 22.96
N VAL A 19 -20.90 -5.21 22.52
CA VAL A 19 -20.93 -6.00 21.28
C VAL A 19 -20.71 -5.11 20.05
N ARG A 20 -21.32 -3.92 20.02
CA ARG A 20 -21.09 -2.93 18.95
C ARG A 20 -19.64 -2.52 18.87
N LYS A 21 -19.00 -2.18 19.99
CA LYS A 21 -17.57 -1.82 20.06
C LYS A 21 -16.68 -2.94 19.54
N VAL A 22 -16.95 -4.19 19.92
CA VAL A 22 -16.18 -5.34 19.40
C VAL A 22 -16.34 -5.51 17.90
N ILE A 23 -17.53 -5.31 17.36
CA ILE A 23 -17.78 -5.39 15.92
C ILE A 23 -17.07 -4.25 15.17
N GLU A 24 -17.07 -3.05 15.70
CA GLU A 24 -16.36 -1.90 15.12
C GLU A 24 -14.84 -2.14 15.10
N ILE A 25 -14.26 -2.58 16.21
CA ILE A 25 -12.84 -2.92 16.32
C ILE A 25 -12.46 -4.03 15.32
N LYS A 26 -13.29 -5.06 15.17
CA LYS A 26 -13.05 -6.11 14.17
C LYS A 26 -13.09 -5.59 12.73
N LYS A 27 -14.00 -4.67 12.42
CA LYS A 27 -14.07 -4.03 11.10
C LYS A 27 -12.83 -3.19 10.82
N GLU A 28 -12.39 -2.39 11.79
CA GLU A 28 -11.16 -1.60 11.69
C GLU A 28 -9.94 -2.48 11.54
N TRP A 29 -9.83 -3.53 12.34
CA TRP A 29 -8.74 -4.50 12.24
C TRP A 29 -8.68 -5.16 10.85
N THR A 30 -9.82 -5.61 10.32
CA THR A 30 -9.90 -6.20 8.98
C THR A 30 -9.47 -5.22 7.89
N LYS A 31 -9.88 -3.96 8.02
CA LYS A 31 -9.49 -2.89 7.09
C LYS A 31 -7.98 -2.61 7.15
N LEU A 32 -7.42 -2.53 8.35
CA LEU A 32 -5.99 -2.32 8.55
C LEU A 32 -5.16 -3.51 8.05
N GLU A 33 -5.58 -4.74 8.32
CA GLU A 33 -4.92 -5.95 7.84
C GLU A 33 -4.93 -6.02 6.30
N LYS A 34 -6.03 -5.64 5.66
CA LYS A 34 -6.12 -5.59 4.20
C LYS A 34 -5.18 -4.56 3.59
N ASN A 35 -5.06 -3.38 4.20
CA ASN A 35 -4.29 -2.27 3.66
C ASN A 35 -2.81 -2.30 4.06
N LEU A 36 -2.50 -2.75 5.27
CA LEU A 36 -1.17 -2.70 5.87
C LEU A 36 -0.57 -4.09 6.17
N GLY A 37 -1.30 -5.16 5.89
CA GLY A 37 -0.83 -6.53 6.18
C GLY A 37 0.48 -6.89 5.49
N GLY A 38 0.73 -6.32 4.30
CA GLY A 38 1.95 -6.55 3.53
C GLY A 38 3.22 -6.03 4.18
N ILE A 39 3.13 -5.03 5.06
CA ILE A 39 4.28 -4.45 5.77
C ILE A 39 4.47 -5.00 7.18
N LYS A 40 3.57 -5.85 7.66
CA LYS A 40 3.55 -6.40 9.01
C LYS A 40 4.85 -7.13 9.39
N ASP A 41 5.40 -7.88 8.44
CA ASP A 41 6.62 -8.68 8.62
C ASP A 41 7.90 -7.94 8.18
N MET A 42 7.78 -6.69 7.77
CA MET A 42 8.92 -5.87 7.35
C MET A 42 9.76 -5.47 8.56
N LYS A 43 11.00 -5.96 8.62
CA LYS A 43 11.92 -5.74 9.75
C LYS A 43 12.69 -4.41 9.65
N LYS A 44 12.88 -3.90 8.45
CA LYS A 44 13.60 -2.65 8.19
C LYS A 44 12.92 -1.87 7.07
N LEU A 45 13.21 -0.58 6.96
CA LEU A 45 12.77 0.25 5.85
C LEU A 45 13.36 -0.28 4.53
N PRO A 46 12.64 -0.16 3.40
CA PRO A 46 13.16 -0.51 2.10
C PRO A 46 14.33 0.39 1.71
N ASP A 47 15.29 -0.17 0.99
CA ASP A 47 16.48 0.55 0.55
C ASP A 47 16.18 1.46 -0.66
N ALA A 48 15.15 1.17 -1.43
CA ALA A 48 14.63 1.99 -2.53
C ALA A 48 13.16 1.66 -2.80
N ILE A 49 12.44 2.60 -3.41
CA ILE A 49 11.04 2.42 -3.80
C ILE A 49 10.91 2.70 -5.30
N PHE A 50 10.27 1.79 -6.03
CA PHE A 50 9.91 1.96 -7.42
C PHE A 50 8.43 2.33 -7.57
N ILE A 51 8.14 3.43 -8.25
CA ILE A 51 6.80 3.98 -8.43
C ILE A 51 6.45 4.05 -9.92
N VAL A 52 5.27 3.59 -10.29
CA VAL A 52 4.79 3.62 -11.69
C VAL A 52 4.12 4.94 -12.03
N ASP A 53 3.35 5.51 -11.13
CA ASP A 53 2.64 6.78 -11.33
C ASP A 53 2.79 7.68 -10.09
N PRO A 54 3.81 8.56 -10.06
CA PRO A 54 4.08 9.42 -8.91
C PRO A 54 2.92 10.35 -8.56
N LYS A 55 2.14 10.76 -9.55
CA LYS A 55 1.00 11.67 -9.34
C LYS A 55 -0.14 11.00 -8.56
N LYS A 56 -0.44 9.74 -8.85
CA LYS A 56 -1.45 8.97 -8.11
C LYS A 56 -0.94 8.53 -6.74
N GLU A 57 0.35 8.20 -6.67
CA GLU A 57 1.01 7.71 -5.45
C GLU A 57 1.72 8.83 -4.66
N ARG A 58 1.13 10.02 -4.66
CA ARG A 58 1.74 11.21 -4.04
C ARG A 58 2.02 11.03 -2.55
N ILE A 59 1.18 10.30 -1.84
CA ILE A 59 1.39 10.00 -0.41
C ILE A 59 2.66 9.18 -0.22
N CYS A 60 2.87 8.17 -1.06
CA CYS A 60 4.08 7.36 -1.04
C CYS A 60 5.34 8.19 -1.31
N VAL A 61 5.28 9.11 -2.27
CA VAL A 61 6.39 10.05 -2.58
C VAL A 61 6.73 10.91 -1.35
N GLN A 62 5.73 11.49 -0.71
CA GLN A 62 5.93 12.33 0.48
C GLN A 62 6.49 11.55 1.67
N GLU A 63 6.01 10.34 1.90
CA GLU A 63 6.51 9.47 2.96
C GLU A 63 7.96 9.04 2.70
N ALA A 64 8.29 8.68 1.46
CA ALA A 64 9.65 8.32 1.08
C ALA A 64 10.64 9.48 1.27
N HIS A 65 10.26 10.70 0.88
CA HIS A 65 11.07 11.89 1.13
C HIS A 65 11.29 12.15 2.62
N THR A 66 10.26 11.98 3.43
CA THR A 66 10.35 12.14 4.89
C THR A 66 11.28 11.12 5.53
N LEU A 67 11.29 9.90 5.01
CA LEU A 67 12.13 8.80 5.49
C LEU A 67 13.52 8.75 4.84
N GLY A 68 13.78 9.60 3.83
CA GLY A 68 15.04 9.62 3.10
C GLY A 68 15.29 8.37 2.23
N ILE A 69 14.22 7.75 1.74
CA ILE A 69 14.30 6.56 0.88
C ILE A 69 14.38 7.00 -0.58
N PRO A 70 15.37 6.53 -1.36
CA PRO A 70 15.48 6.83 -2.78
C PRO A 70 14.26 6.38 -3.57
N LEU A 71 13.78 7.24 -4.46
CA LEU A 71 12.63 7.01 -5.33
C LEU A 71 13.08 6.81 -6.77
N ILE A 72 12.63 5.72 -7.37
CA ILE A 72 12.80 5.41 -8.78
C ILE A 72 11.41 5.36 -9.40
N GLY A 73 11.16 6.07 -10.47
CA GLY A 73 9.81 6.07 -11.02
C GLY A 73 9.72 6.35 -12.50
N ILE A 74 8.61 5.92 -13.09
CA ILE A 74 8.23 6.26 -14.45
C ILE A 74 7.54 7.63 -14.41
N CYS A 75 8.12 8.60 -15.10
CA CYS A 75 7.58 9.95 -15.21
C CYS A 75 7.06 10.18 -16.63
N ASP A 76 5.77 10.47 -16.72
CA ASP A 76 5.13 10.95 -17.93
C ASP A 76 5.03 12.49 -17.90
N THR A 77 4.43 13.10 -18.92
CA THR A 77 4.31 14.55 -19.07
C THR A 77 3.51 15.24 -17.95
N ASN A 78 2.74 14.50 -17.18
CA ASN A 78 1.90 14.97 -16.07
C ASN A 78 2.55 14.90 -14.69
N CYS A 79 3.81 14.49 -14.61
CA CYS A 79 4.56 14.36 -13.37
C CYS A 79 5.67 15.41 -13.27
N ASP A 80 6.04 15.74 -12.04
CA ASP A 80 7.23 16.54 -11.75
C ASP A 80 8.45 15.63 -11.60
N PRO A 81 9.44 15.73 -12.50
CA PRO A 81 10.63 14.89 -12.40
C PRO A 81 11.51 15.21 -11.17
N GLU A 82 11.36 16.39 -10.57
CA GLU A 82 12.12 16.76 -9.36
C GLU A 82 11.67 16.02 -8.11
N GLU A 83 10.48 15.42 -8.13
CA GLU A 83 9.97 14.59 -7.02
C GLU A 83 10.64 13.21 -6.94
N LEU A 84 11.37 12.81 -7.97
CA LEU A 84 12.03 11.49 -8.06
C LEU A 84 13.56 11.63 -8.09
N ASP A 85 14.25 10.73 -7.40
CA ASP A 85 15.72 10.67 -7.44
C ASP A 85 16.23 10.10 -8.76
N TYR A 86 15.53 9.08 -9.28
CA TYR A 86 15.84 8.44 -10.56
C TYR A 86 14.60 8.42 -11.43
N VAL A 87 14.65 9.18 -12.51
CA VAL A 87 13.53 9.34 -13.44
C VAL A 87 13.68 8.44 -14.65
N ILE A 88 12.66 7.64 -14.92
CA ILE A 88 12.54 6.89 -16.17
C ILE A 88 11.47 7.58 -17.02
N PRO A 89 11.84 8.30 -18.08
CA PRO A 89 10.85 8.94 -18.95
C PRO A 89 10.10 7.87 -19.73
N GLY A 90 8.79 7.87 -19.61
CA GLY A 90 7.95 6.88 -20.28
C GLY A 90 6.48 7.07 -19.99
N ASN A 91 5.66 6.28 -20.71
CA ASN A 91 4.23 6.29 -20.54
C ASN A 91 3.82 5.39 -19.37
N ASP A 92 3.17 5.95 -18.37
CA ASP A 92 2.67 5.25 -17.18
C ASP A 92 1.25 4.70 -17.34
N ASP A 93 0.53 5.05 -18.42
CA ASP A 93 -0.82 4.59 -18.70
C ASP A 93 -0.89 3.36 -19.61
N ALA A 94 0.15 3.10 -20.40
CA ALA A 94 0.19 1.99 -21.33
C ALA A 94 0.68 0.69 -20.66
N ILE A 95 -0.17 -0.32 -20.60
CA ILE A 95 0.13 -1.63 -19.98
C ILE A 95 1.42 -2.24 -20.54
N ARG A 96 1.67 -2.13 -21.85
CA ARG A 96 2.86 -2.69 -22.49
C ARG A 96 4.14 -1.98 -22.05
N ALA A 97 4.11 -0.65 -21.95
CA ALA A 97 5.23 0.15 -21.52
C ALA A 97 5.58 -0.14 -20.05
N VAL A 98 4.58 -0.12 -19.18
CA VAL A 98 4.73 -0.47 -17.75
C VAL A 98 5.27 -1.89 -17.59
N LYS A 99 4.73 -2.87 -18.30
CA LYS A 99 5.18 -4.26 -18.26
C LYS A 99 6.65 -4.39 -18.65
N LEU A 100 7.09 -3.70 -19.69
CA LEU A 100 8.49 -3.73 -20.15
C LEU A 100 9.43 -3.19 -19.06
N ILE A 101 9.12 -2.04 -18.51
CA ILE A 101 9.98 -1.39 -17.51
C ILE A 101 10.00 -2.19 -16.20
N VAL A 102 8.84 -2.63 -15.70
CA VAL A 102 8.74 -3.46 -14.49
C VAL A 102 9.48 -4.79 -14.65
N SER A 103 9.41 -5.41 -15.83
CA SER A 103 10.17 -6.62 -16.15
C SER A 103 11.67 -6.39 -16.07
N LYS A 104 12.18 -5.26 -16.58
CA LYS A 104 13.60 -4.90 -16.48
C LYS A 104 14.04 -4.60 -15.05
N MET A 105 13.20 -3.95 -14.27
CA MET A 105 13.46 -3.73 -12.84
C MET A 105 13.52 -5.04 -12.06
N ALA A 106 12.61 -5.98 -12.36
CA ALA A 106 12.63 -7.31 -11.76
C ALA A 106 13.88 -8.11 -12.13
N ASP A 107 14.29 -8.06 -13.40
CA ASP A 107 15.55 -8.68 -13.87
C ASP A 107 16.75 -8.13 -13.10
N ALA A 108 16.83 -6.81 -12.92
CA ALA A 108 17.92 -6.17 -12.19
C ALA A 108 17.99 -6.60 -10.71
N VAL A 109 16.83 -6.81 -10.06
CA VAL A 109 16.79 -7.31 -8.68
C VAL A 109 17.21 -8.78 -8.59
N ILE A 110 16.91 -9.58 -9.61
CA ILE A 110 17.29 -11.00 -9.66
C ILE A 110 18.80 -11.14 -9.91
N GLU A 111 19.39 -10.25 -10.71
CA GLU A 111 20.82 -10.25 -11.04
C GLU A 111 21.71 -9.72 -9.91
N ALA A 112 21.14 -8.93 -9.00
CA ALA A 112 21.86 -8.35 -7.85
C ALA A 112 22.06 -9.37 -6.72
#